data_29420aaedc7f22759e8d12f108211fa6
#
_entry.id   29420aaedc7f22759e8d12f108211fa6
#
_cell.length_a   1.000
_cell.length_b   1.000
_cell.length_c   1.000
_cell.angle_alpha   90.00
_cell.angle_beta   90.00
_cell.angle_gamma   90.00
#
_symmetry.space_group_name_H-M   'P 1'
#
loop_
_entity.id
_entity.type
_entity.pdbx_description
1 polymer ?
#
loop_
_entity_poly.entity_id
_entity_poly.type
_entity_poly.pdbx_seq_one_letter_code
_entity_poly.pdbx_strand_id
1 'polypeptide(L)'
;MSDTTTFVGLVLLALTAGATAPAARADGDPAGDVAAGRAMAERLCSRCHAIAGPGPSPLAQAPLFSRFGRQFRVDDLAEAMAEGLVVGHGPMPEFVFTPDEIDDLLAYLNSVQE
;
A
#
# COMPACT_ATOMS: atom_id res chain seq x y z
N MET A 1 -29.82 -12.65 -68.32
CA MET A 1 -29.95 -13.73 -67.35
C MET A 1 -28.70 -13.76 -66.54
N SER A 2 -28.60 -13.01 -65.49
CA SER A 2 -27.45 -12.99 -64.62
C SER A 2 -27.96 -12.62 -63.21
N ASP A 3 -28.09 -13.64 -62.43
CA ASP A 3 -28.50 -13.53 -61.02
C ASP A 3 -27.29 -13.07 -60.21
N THR A 4 -27.32 -11.84 -59.74
CA THR A 4 -26.32 -11.31 -58.81
C THR A 4 -26.85 -11.53 -57.40
N THR A 5 -26.42 -12.60 -56.75
CA THR A 5 -26.75 -12.88 -55.37
C THR A 5 -25.79 -12.04 -54.49
N THR A 6 -26.32 -11.00 -53.90
CA THR A 6 -25.62 -10.17 -52.93
C THR A 6 -25.60 -10.85 -51.57
N PHE A 7 -24.44 -11.36 -51.17
CA PHE A 7 -24.19 -11.86 -49.80
C PHE A 7 -23.97 -10.64 -48.87
N VAL A 8 -24.97 -10.37 -48.05
CA VAL A 8 -24.82 -9.42 -46.94
C VAL A 8 -24.13 -10.19 -45.79
N GLY A 9 -22.84 -9.93 -45.66
CA GLY A 9 -22.04 -10.45 -44.53
C GLY A 9 -22.41 -9.76 -43.24
N LEU A 10 -23.06 -10.44 -42.33
CA LEU A 10 -23.30 -9.98 -40.98
C LEU A 10 -22.03 -10.11 -40.17
N VAL A 11 -21.35 -9.00 -39.96
CA VAL A 11 -20.17 -8.92 -39.07
C VAL A 11 -20.67 -8.88 -37.63
N LEU A 12 -20.62 -10.01 -36.93
CA LEU A 12 -20.81 -10.06 -35.48
C LEU A 12 -19.57 -9.48 -34.79
N LEU A 13 -19.71 -8.27 -34.28
CA LEU A 13 -18.71 -7.69 -33.37
C LEU A 13 -18.83 -8.38 -31.99
N ALA A 14 -17.97 -9.32 -31.71
CA ALA A 14 -17.86 -9.90 -30.38
C ALA A 14 -17.15 -8.88 -29.46
N LEU A 15 -17.91 -8.23 -28.56
CA LEU A 15 -17.34 -7.48 -27.45
C LEU A 15 -16.75 -8.51 -26.44
N THR A 16 -15.45 -8.68 -26.48
CA THR A 16 -14.73 -9.38 -25.40
C THR A 16 -14.61 -8.42 -24.21
N ALA A 17 -15.46 -8.59 -23.22
CA ALA A 17 -15.27 -7.95 -21.92
C ALA A 17 -13.99 -8.52 -21.29
N GLY A 18 -12.89 -7.76 -21.37
CA GLY A 18 -11.66 -8.07 -20.69
C GLY A 18 -11.87 -7.96 -19.18
N ALA A 19 -12.05 -9.09 -18.51
CA ALA A 19 -11.97 -9.15 -17.07
C ALA A 19 -10.51 -8.90 -16.67
N THR A 20 -10.19 -7.69 -16.19
CA THR A 20 -8.92 -7.42 -15.53
C THR A 20 -8.94 -8.14 -14.19
N ALA A 21 -8.34 -9.33 -14.15
CA ALA A 21 -8.05 -9.99 -12.89
C ALA A 21 -7.11 -9.09 -12.06
N PRO A 22 -7.34 -8.95 -10.74
CA PRO A 22 -6.38 -8.29 -9.89
C PRO A 22 -5.04 -9.02 -10.03
N ALA A 23 -3.97 -8.26 -10.27
CA ALA A 23 -2.63 -8.82 -10.34
C ALA A 23 -2.37 -9.59 -9.05
N ALA A 24 -2.17 -10.91 -9.18
CA ALA A 24 -1.73 -11.72 -8.05
C ALA A 24 -0.38 -11.16 -7.60
N ARG A 25 -0.26 -10.82 -6.29
CA ARG A 25 1.03 -10.50 -5.70
C ARG A 25 1.98 -11.65 -6.01
N ALA A 26 3.13 -11.34 -6.56
CA ALA A 26 4.22 -12.30 -6.58
C ALA A 26 4.59 -12.57 -5.12
N ASP A 27 4.38 -13.82 -4.68
CA ASP A 27 4.76 -14.25 -3.34
C ASP A 27 6.23 -13.92 -3.12
N GLY A 28 6.51 -13.00 -2.19
CA GLY A 28 7.85 -12.77 -1.68
C GLY A 28 8.74 -11.80 -2.46
N ASP A 29 8.31 -10.58 -2.73
CA ASP A 29 9.28 -9.51 -2.94
C ASP A 29 9.84 -9.12 -1.55
N PRO A 30 11.12 -9.44 -1.25
CA PRO A 30 11.73 -9.10 0.05
C PRO A 30 11.86 -7.60 0.27
N ALA A 31 11.54 -6.78 -0.72
CA ALA A 31 11.58 -5.32 -0.64
C ALA A 31 10.24 -4.69 -0.20
N GLY A 32 9.14 -5.47 -0.11
CA GLY A 32 7.81 -4.98 0.18
C GLY A 32 7.19 -4.11 -0.94
N ASP A 33 5.88 -3.90 -0.86
CA ASP A 33 5.13 -3.07 -1.81
C ASP A 33 4.82 -1.70 -1.20
N VAL A 34 5.43 -0.65 -1.73
CA VAL A 34 5.24 0.75 -1.29
C VAL A 34 3.77 1.17 -1.36
N ALA A 35 3.04 0.79 -2.41
CA ALA A 35 1.64 1.16 -2.57
C ALA A 35 0.73 0.44 -1.55
N ALA A 36 0.99 -0.83 -1.27
CA ALA A 36 0.30 -1.58 -0.23
C ALA A 36 0.60 -1.01 1.16
N GLY A 37 1.86 -0.70 1.46
CA GLY A 37 2.27 -0.06 2.71
C GLY A 37 1.62 1.31 2.90
N ARG A 38 1.54 2.11 1.82
CA ARG A 38 0.82 3.38 1.83
C ARG A 38 -0.66 3.21 2.18
N ALA A 39 -1.34 2.31 1.50
CA ALA A 39 -2.76 2.05 1.75
C ALA A 39 -3.02 1.59 3.20
N MET A 40 -2.09 0.82 3.77
CA MET A 40 -2.13 0.42 5.18
C MET A 40 -1.92 1.62 6.10
N ALA A 41 -0.94 2.45 5.86
CA ALA A 41 -0.68 3.67 6.65
C ALA A 41 -1.87 4.64 6.60
N GLU A 42 -2.50 4.82 5.43
CA GLU A 42 -3.70 5.63 5.28
C GLU A 42 -4.86 5.11 6.14
N ARG A 43 -5.06 3.80 6.18
CA ARG A 43 -6.14 3.17 6.91
C ARG A 43 -5.92 3.12 8.42
N LEU A 44 -4.71 2.83 8.86
CA LEU A 44 -4.41 2.52 10.27
C LEU A 44 -3.72 3.65 11.03
N CYS A 45 -2.95 4.50 10.36
CA CYS A 45 -2.03 5.44 11.00
C CYS A 45 -2.42 6.91 10.81
N SER A 46 -3.09 7.25 9.70
CA SER A 46 -3.35 8.64 9.31
C SER A 46 -4.26 9.42 10.24
N ARG A 47 -5.01 8.75 11.10
CA ARG A 47 -5.83 9.44 12.14
C ARG A 47 -4.99 10.21 13.14
N CYS A 48 -3.76 9.76 13.39
CA CYS A 48 -2.87 10.33 14.39
C CYS A 48 -1.58 10.88 13.77
N HIS A 49 -1.03 10.22 12.78
CA HIS A 49 0.25 10.56 12.17
C HIS A 49 0.09 11.30 10.84
N ALA A 50 0.97 12.28 10.60
CA ALA A 50 1.25 12.73 9.26
C ALA A 50 2.06 11.62 8.57
N ILE A 51 1.42 10.91 7.65
CA ILE A 51 1.99 9.74 7.00
C ILE A 51 2.88 10.08 5.80
N ALA A 52 2.82 11.32 5.31
CA ALA A 52 3.66 11.82 4.23
C ALA A 52 3.89 13.32 4.39
N GLY A 53 5.06 13.80 3.90
CA GLY A 53 5.40 15.22 3.84
C GLY A 53 5.69 15.87 5.20
N PRO A 54 5.97 17.18 5.18
CA PRO A 54 6.46 17.93 6.34
C PRO A 54 5.35 18.51 7.24
N GLY A 55 4.09 18.28 6.91
CA GLY A 55 2.96 18.84 7.66
C GLY A 55 2.83 18.26 9.06
N PRO A 56 2.11 18.95 9.98
CA PRO A 56 1.93 18.45 11.33
C PRO A 56 1.06 17.20 11.35
N SER A 57 1.32 16.33 12.32
CA SER A 57 0.43 15.20 12.60
C SER A 57 -0.91 15.67 13.14
N PRO A 58 -2.04 15.02 12.80
CA PRO A 58 -3.35 15.30 13.40
C PRO A 58 -3.32 15.23 14.93
N LEU A 59 -2.62 14.25 15.48
CA LEU A 59 -2.30 14.19 16.91
C LEU A 59 -0.91 14.80 17.12
N ALA A 60 -0.83 15.93 17.81
CA ALA A 60 0.38 16.74 17.92
C ALA A 60 1.62 15.98 18.44
N GLN A 61 1.43 15.01 19.35
CA GLN A 61 2.52 14.19 19.88
C GLN A 61 2.87 12.97 19.00
N ALA A 62 2.09 12.67 17.96
CA ALA A 62 2.41 11.57 17.05
C ALA A 62 3.54 11.98 16.09
N PRO A 63 4.67 11.25 16.05
CA PRO A 63 5.77 11.59 15.17
C PRO A 63 5.37 11.57 13.69
N LEU A 64 5.97 12.45 12.89
CA LEU A 64 5.83 12.44 11.43
C LEU A 64 6.56 11.23 10.87
N PHE A 65 5.94 10.51 9.95
CA PHE A 65 6.57 9.38 9.27
C PHE A 65 7.82 9.80 8.50
N SER A 66 7.82 10.97 7.87
CA SER A 66 8.95 11.48 7.10
C SER A 66 10.21 11.77 7.94
N ARG A 67 10.12 11.74 9.25
CA ARG A 67 11.24 12.03 10.15
C ARG A 67 11.73 10.86 10.99
N PHE A 68 11.19 9.68 10.80
CA PHE A 68 11.62 8.50 11.55
C PHE A 68 13.11 8.22 11.38
N GLY A 69 13.61 8.30 10.15
CA GLY A 69 15.02 8.06 9.83
C GLY A 69 16.03 9.02 10.50
N ARG A 70 15.54 10.10 11.09
CA ARG A 70 16.40 11.02 11.88
C ARG A 70 16.63 10.55 13.32
N GLN A 71 15.81 9.63 13.79
CA GLN A 71 15.86 9.16 15.19
C GLN A 71 16.38 7.72 15.28
N PHE A 72 16.07 6.88 14.29
CA PHE A 72 16.45 5.46 14.25
C PHE A 72 16.42 4.97 12.80
N ARG A 73 16.96 3.79 12.56
CA ARG A 73 16.81 3.15 11.25
C ARG A 73 15.38 2.66 11.12
N VAL A 74 14.71 3.02 10.03
CA VAL A 74 13.31 2.63 9.80
C VAL A 74 13.14 1.10 9.84
N ASP A 75 14.11 0.36 9.30
CA ASP A 75 14.08 -1.11 9.29
C ASP A 75 14.11 -1.75 10.68
N ASP A 76 14.63 -1.03 11.69
CA ASP A 76 14.65 -1.52 13.09
C ASP A 76 13.23 -1.62 13.70
N LEU A 77 12.22 -1.01 13.03
CA LEU A 77 10.82 -1.18 13.42
C LEU A 77 10.26 -2.57 13.10
N ALA A 78 10.90 -3.35 12.24
CA ALA A 78 10.40 -4.68 11.86
C ALA A 78 10.14 -5.58 13.07
N GLU A 79 11.10 -5.66 13.98
CA GLU A 79 10.98 -6.48 15.19
C GLU A 79 9.87 -6.00 16.11
N ALA A 80 9.78 -4.69 16.34
CA ALA A 80 8.73 -4.10 17.16
C ALA A 80 7.34 -4.33 16.56
N MET A 81 7.20 -4.26 15.24
CA MET A 81 5.93 -4.52 14.55
C MET A 81 5.53 -6.01 14.60
N ALA A 82 6.51 -6.92 14.56
CA ALA A 82 6.26 -8.36 14.65
C ALA A 82 5.84 -8.80 16.07
N GLU A 83 6.38 -8.14 17.09
CA GLU A 83 6.10 -8.41 18.50
C GLU A 83 4.84 -7.70 19.02
N GLY A 84 4.31 -6.76 18.26
CA GLY A 84 3.27 -5.84 18.70
C GLY A 84 3.88 -4.51 19.14
N LEU A 85 3.63 -3.46 18.34
CA LEU A 85 4.18 -2.14 18.60
C LEU A 85 3.47 -1.47 19.78
N VAL A 86 4.09 -1.54 20.94
CA VAL A 86 3.63 -0.87 22.16
C VAL A 86 4.56 0.30 22.45
N VAL A 87 4.04 1.51 22.34
CA VAL A 87 4.84 2.73 22.57
C VAL A 87 4.78 3.25 24.01
N GLY A 88 4.33 2.44 24.96
CA GLY A 88 4.42 2.68 26.40
C GLY A 88 3.70 3.92 26.95
N HIS A 89 3.18 4.82 26.09
CA HIS A 89 2.49 6.04 26.47
C HIS A 89 1.64 6.57 25.30
N GLY A 90 0.54 7.17 25.63
CA GLY A 90 -0.35 7.79 24.67
C GLY A 90 -1.39 6.85 24.06
N PRO A 91 -2.25 7.38 23.20
CA PRO A 91 -3.42 6.68 22.67
C PRO A 91 -3.12 5.81 21.44
N MET A 92 -1.85 5.51 21.12
CA MET A 92 -1.51 4.68 19.99
C MET A 92 -1.99 3.25 20.25
N PRO A 93 -2.87 2.67 19.39
CA PRO A 93 -3.29 1.30 19.52
C PRO A 93 -2.11 0.34 19.31
N GLU A 94 -2.19 -0.83 19.92
CA GLU A 94 -1.31 -1.94 19.64
C GLU A 94 -1.71 -2.58 18.30
N PHE A 95 -0.73 -2.75 17.41
CA PHE A 95 -0.90 -3.43 16.13
C PHE A 95 0.03 -4.63 16.07
N VAL A 96 -0.49 -5.74 15.56
CA VAL A 96 0.28 -6.93 15.22
C VAL A 96 0.16 -7.14 13.72
N PHE A 97 1.29 -7.14 13.03
CA PHE A 97 1.35 -7.25 11.59
C PHE A 97 1.92 -8.62 11.18
N THR A 98 1.48 -9.12 10.03
CA THR A 98 2.13 -10.24 9.37
C THR A 98 3.48 -9.83 8.79
N PRO A 99 4.40 -10.77 8.51
CA PRO A 99 5.68 -10.44 7.87
C PRO A 99 5.52 -9.63 6.58
N ASP A 100 4.60 -10.00 5.69
CA ASP A 100 4.36 -9.30 4.42
C ASP A 100 3.84 -7.87 4.65
N GLU A 101 2.97 -7.67 5.63
CA GLU A 101 2.49 -6.34 6.02
C GLU A 101 3.61 -5.46 6.60
N ILE A 102 4.55 -6.07 7.32
CA ILE A 102 5.73 -5.37 7.84
C ILE A 102 6.62 -4.92 6.69
N ASP A 103 6.92 -5.79 5.74
CA ASP A 103 7.74 -5.48 4.58
C ASP A 103 7.12 -4.35 3.75
N ASP A 104 5.82 -4.43 3.46
CA ASP A 104 5.07 -3.39 2.76
C ASP A 104 5.11 -2.04 3.50
N LEU A 105 4.87 -2.05 4.81
CA LEU A 105 4.86 -0.83 5.61
C LEU A 105 6.26 -0.21 5.72
N LEU A 106 7.31 -1.01 5.89
CA LEU A 106 8.70 -0.55 5.89
C LEU A 106 9.12 0.03 4.54
N ALA A 107 8.71 -0.60 3.43
CA ALA A 107 8.95 -0.07 2.10
C ALA A 107 8.32 1.34 1.94
N TYR A 108 7.09 1.52 2.38
CA TYR A 108 6.44 2.82 2.38
C TYR A 108 7.14 3.83 3.30
N LEU A 109 7.43 3.44 4.55
CA LEU A 109 8.12 4.31 5.51
C LEU A 109 9.47 4.78 4.97
N ASN A 110 10.27 3.89 4.39
CA ASN A 110 11.54 4.25 3.77
C ASN A 110 11.36 5.21 2.59
N SER A 111 10.29 5.08 1.83
CA SER A 111 10.01 5.93 0.67
C SER A 111 9.67 7.39 1.01
N VAL A 112 9.22 7.66 2.22
CA VAL A 112 8.77 9.00 2.66
C VAL A 112 9.77 9.74 3.56
N GLN A 113 10.96 9.18 3.80
CA GLN A 113 11.97 9.82 4.64
C GLN A 113 12.55 11.08 4.00
N GLU A 114 12.82 12.12 4.82
CA GLU A 114 13.42 13.41 4.46
C GLU A 114 14.83 13.57 5.04
#